data_e03b510cbb4ab55e1bf747a66a1d7449
#
_entry.id   e03b510cbb4ab55e1bf747a66a1d7449
#
_cell.length_a   1.000
_cell.length_b   1.000
_cell.length_c   1.000
_cell.angle_alpha   90.00
_cell.angle_beta   90.00
_cell.angle_gamma   90.00
#
_symmetry.space_group_name_H-M   'P 1'
#
loop_
_entity.id
_entity.type
_entity.pdbx_description
1 polymer ?
#
loop_
_entity_poly.entity_id
_entity_poly.type
_entity_poly.pdbx_seq_one_letter_code
_entity_poly.pdbx_strand_id
1 'polypeptide(L)'
;MLGLYIHIPFCASRCIYCGFYSTVPAKKKDERLSVEERYVNAICHEMELRAEKNSDNSGERIGGLSTIYLGGGTPSQLSFESLQKIFQTIDNVYHIGLEWDIENNTCTTATPIEITMECNPDDITEEFAQNLRSLPINRISMGAQTFSDERLRFLHRRHTADEVETAVKRLRKTNIENISVDLMFGFPNETLEEWKEDIERLLALDIEHISAYSLMYEEGTPLYR
;
A
#
# COMPACT_ATOMS: atom_id res chain seq x y z
N MET A 1 -4.97 -14.50 17.44
CA MET A 1 -5.19 -13.49 16.38
C MET A 1 -4.08 -13.64 15.37
N LEU A 2 -4.41 -13.69 14.09
CA LEU A 2 -3.46 -13.84 12.98
C LEU A 2 -3.42 -12.54 12.17
N GLY A 3 -2.22 -12.17 11.67
CA GLY A 3 -2.03 -11.13 10.67
C GLY A 3 -1.72 -11.76 9.32
N LEU A 4 -2.28 -11.23 8.25
CA LEU A 4 -1.99 -11.61 6.87
C LEU A 4 -1.18 -10.50 6.20
N TYR A 5 0.06 -10.81 5.80
CA TYR A 5 0.87 -9.95 4.95
C TYR A 5 0.90 -10.48 3.51
N ILE A 6 0.58 -9.63 2.56
CA ILE A 6 0.63 -9.94 1.13
C ILE A 6 1.67 -9.04 0.47
N HIS A 7 2.72 -9.65 -0.06
CA HIS A 7 3.77 -8.92 -0.76
C HIS A 7 3.39 -8.68 -2.22
N ILE A 8 3.38 -7.42 -2.65
CA ILE A 8 3.15 -7.04 -4.05
C ILE A 8 4.44 -6.44 -4.61
N PRO A 9 5.19 -7.14 -5.46
CA PRO A 9 6.54 -6.71 -5.87
C PRO A 9 6.55 -5.66 -6.98
N PHE A 10 5.41 -5.18 -7.44
CA PHE A 10 5.35 -4.27 -8.59
C PHE A 10 5.57 -2.83 -8.19
N CYS A 11 6.45 -2.13 -8.93
CA CYS A 11 6.65 -0.69 -8.83
C CYS A 11 6.63 -0.09 -10.24
N ALA A 12 6.03 1.08 -10.42
CA ALA A 12 6.07 1.78 -11.71
C ALA A 12 7.48 2.29 -12.06
N SER A 13 8.29 2.61 -11.04
CA SER A 13 9.71 2.96 -11.16
C SER A 13 10.46 2.51 -9.90
N ARG A 14 11.78 2.34 -10.01
CA ARG A 14 12.60 1.97 -8.86
C ARG A 14 13.25 3.20 -8.25
N CYS A 15 13.01 3.44 -6.97
CA CYS A 15 13.69 4.47 -6.19
C CYS A 15 15.17 4.09 -5.96
N ILE A 16 16.06 5.09 -5.93
CA ILE A 16 17.51 4.82 -5.83
C ILE A 16 17.95 4.24 -4.50
N TYR A 17 17.17 4.44 -3.44
CA TYR A 17 17.49 4.01 -2.07
C TYR A 17 16.87 2.66 -1.69
N CYS A 18 15.88 2.18 -2.48
CA CYS A 18 15.03 1.07 -2.07
C CYS A 18 15.72 -0.29 -2.24
N GLY A 19 15.93 -0.98 -1.11
CA GLY A 19 16.43 -2.35 -1.03
C GLY A 19 15.34 -3.43 -1.05
N PHE A 20 14.06 -3.06 -1.05
CA PHE A 20 12.97 -4.03 -1.05
C PHE A 20 12.91 -4.86 -2.33
N TYR A 21 12.47 -6.11 -2.17
CA TYR A 21 12.22 -6.97 -3.31
C TYR A 21 11.09 -6.38 -4.16
N SER A 22 11.46 -5.80 -5.30
CA SER A 22 10.54 -5.18 -6.22
C SER A 22 10.99 -5.33 -7.67
N THR A 23 10.05 -5.26 -8.58
CA THR A 23 10.26 -5.35 -10.02
C THR A 23 9.48 -4.25 -10.74
N VAL A 24 10.07 -3.71 -11.81
CA VAL A 24 9.37 -2.79 -12.70
C VAL A 24 8.79 -3.64 -13.84
N PRO A 25 7.46 -3.71 -13.96
CA PRO A 25 6.81 -4.52 -15.00
C PRO A 25 7.15 -4.03 -16.41
N ALA A 26 6.92 -4.89 -17.39
CA ALA A 26 7.08 -4.55 -18.80
C ALA A 26 6.29 -3.29 -19.20
N LYS A 27 6.84 -2.48 -20.11
CA LYS A 27 6.19 -1.24 -20.55
C LYS A 27 4.92 -1.50 -21.36
N LYS A 28 4.82 -2.64 -22.05
CA LYS A 28 3.62 -3.00 -22.80
C LYS A 28 2.51 -3.45 -21.86
N LYS A 29 1.34 -2.84 -22.01
CA LYS A 29 0.18 -3.04 -21.13
C LYS A 29 -0.21 -4.52 -21.05
N ASP A 30 -0.30 -5.22 -22.16
CA ASP A 30 -0.75 -6.62 -22.21
C ASP A 30 0.24 -7.56 -21.51
N GLU A 31 1.55 -7.34 -21.70
CA GLU A 31 2.58 -8.12 -21.00
C GLU A 31 2.55 -7.86 -19.49
N ARG A 32 2.34 -6.61 -19.08
CA ARG A 32 2.20 -6.23 -17.68
C ARG A 32 1.00 -6.91 -17.04
N LEU A 33 -0.17 -6.83 -17.66
CA LEU A 33 -1.40 -7.46 -17.16
C LEU A 33 -1.26 -8.99 -17.07
N SER A 34 -0.63 -9.63 -18.05
CA SER A 34 -0.38 -11.08 -18.01
C SER A 34 0.55 -11.49 -16.86
N VAL A 35 1.58 -10.69 -16.55
CA VAL A 35 2.47 -10.96 -15.40
C VAL A 35 1.73 -10.74 -14.08
N GLU A 36 0.97 -9.65 -13.97
CA GLU A 36 0.14 -9.32 -12.81
C GLU A 36 -0.87 -10.44 -12.52
N GLU A 37 -1.63 -10.86 -13.53
CA GLU A 37 -2.62 -11.94 -13.40
C GLU A 37 -1.99 -13.24 -12.91
N ARG A 38 -0.88 -13.64 -13.49
CA ARG A 38 -0.15 -14.86 -13.06
C ARG A 38 0.31 -14.76 -11.62
N TYR A 39 0.81 -13.58 -11.21
CA TYR A 39 1.25 -13.34 -9.85
C TYR A 39 0.08 -13.39 -8.87
N VAL A 40 -1.01 -12.71 -9.17
CA VAL A 40 -2.24 -12.70 -8.36
C VAL A 40 -2.81 -14.12 -8.22
N ASN A 41 -2.85 -14.90 -9.32
CA ASN A 41 -3.27 -16.29 -9.27
C ASN A 41 -2.39 -17.13 -8.33
N ALA A 42 -1.07 -16.91 -8.37
CA ALA A 42 -0.14 -17.61 -7.48
C ALA A 42 -0.32 -17.24 -6.00
N ILE A 43 -0.55 -15.96 -5.70
CA ILE A 43 -0.85 -15.51 -4.32
C ILE A 43 -2.15 -16.15 -3.82
N CYS A 44 -3.21 -16.12 -4.64
CA CYS A 44 -4.49 -16.70 -4.28
C CYS A 44 -4.34 -18.20 -3.97
N HIS A 45 -3.63 -18.92 -4.83
CA HIS A 45 -3.36 -20.34 -4.59
C HIS A 45 -2.48 -20.58 -3.34
N GLU A 46 -1.48 -19.73 -3.09
CA GLU A 46 -0.68 -19.83 -1.86
C GLU A 46 -1.53 -19.63 -0.61
N MET A 47 -2.49 -18.69 -0.61
CA MET A 47 -3.41 -18.48 0.50
C MET A 47 -4.25 -19.73 0.77
N GLU A 48 -4.79 -20.36 -0.27
CA GLU A 48 -5.54 -21.63 -0.17
C GLU A 48 -4.70 -22.73 0.49
N LEU A 49 -3.50 -22.96 -0.02
CA LEU A 49 -2.58 -24.00 0.51
C LEU A 49 -2.15 -23.74 1.96
N ARG A 50 -1.96 -22.47 2.34
CA ARG A 50 -1.59 -22.11 3.72
C ARG A 50 -2.75 -22.27 4.68
N ALA A 51 -3.95 -21.97 4.24
CA ALA A 51 -5.15 -22.13 5.04
C ALA A 51 -5.45 -23.60 5.36
N GLU A 52 -5.28 -24.49 4.38
CA GLU A 52 -5.42 -25.95 4.60
C GLU A 52 -4.45 -26.46 5.68
N LYS A 53 -3.20 -25.96 5.67
CA LYS A 53 -2.17 -26.37 6.65
C LYS A 53 -2.42 -25.80 8.07
N ASN A 54 -3.15 -24.71 8.18
CA ASN A 54 -3.45 -24.06 9.45
C ASN A 54 -4.82 -24.48 10.04
N SER A 55 -5.47 -25.46 9.47
CA SER A 55 -6.65 -26.09 10.04
C SER A 55 -6.23 -27.10 11.12
N ASP A 56 -6.98 -27.16 12.20
CA ASP A 56 -6.80 -28.23 13.20
C ASP A 56 -7.36 -29.57 12.70
N ASN A 57 -7.23 -30.62 13.52
CA ASN A 57 -7.74 -31.96 13.18
C ASN A 57 -9.27 -32.04 13.03
N SER A 58 -10.01 -31.00 13.45
CA SER A 58 -11.47 -30.89 13.27
C SER A 58 -11.84 -30.16 11.98
N GLY A 59 -10.86 -29.60 11.26
CA GLY A 59 -11.07 -28.74 10.11
C GLY A 59 -11.42 -27.30 10.49
N GLU A 60 -11.45 -26.96 11.77
CA GLU A 60 -11.65 -25.60 12.23
C GLU A 60 -10.34 -24.80 12.15
N ARG A 61 -10.42 -23.58 11.63
CA ARG A 61 -9.25 -22.69 11.50
C ARG A 61 -8.88 -22.11 12.85
N ILE A 62 -7.58 -22.08 13.12
CA ILE A 62 -7.03 -21.50 14.33
C ILE A 62 -7.07 -19.98 14.23
N GLY A 63 -8.14 -19.38 14.73
CA GLY A 63 -8.29 -17.93 14.93
C GLY A 63 -8.65 -17.12 13.68
N GLY A 64 -9.44 -16.06 13.87
CA GLY A 64 -9.73 -15.08 12.81
C GLY A 64 -8.55 -14.13 12.53
N LEU A 65 -8.56 -13.52 11.35
CA LEU A 65 -7.63 -12.44 11.00
C LEU A 65 -7.96 -11.19 11.83
N SER A 66 -6.93 -10.54 12.35
CA SER A 66 -7.04 -9.24 13.03
C SER A 66 -6.52 -8.09 12.15
N THR A 67 -5.57 -8.40 11.29
CA THR A 67 -4.97 -7.42 10.37
C THR A 67 -4.68 -8.03 9.01
N ILE A 68 -4.82 -7.24 7.97
CA ILE A 68 -4.39 -7.57 6.60
C ILE A 68 -3.53 -6.41 6.12
N TYR A 69 -2.36 -6.72 5.57
CA TYR A 69 -1.43 -5.72 5.08
C TYR A 69 -0.95 -6.07 3.66
N LEU A 70 -1.27 -5.22 2.70
CA LEU A 70 -0.74 -5.29 1.36
C LEU A 70 0.44 -4.33 1.26
N GLY A 71 1.64 -4.86 1.07
CA GLY A 71 2.87 -4.06 1.04
C GLY A 71 3.93 -4.61 0.10
N GLY A 72 5.13 -4.05 0.17
CA GLY A 72 6.32 -4.54 -0.53
C GLY A 72 6.88 -3.60 -1.58
N GLY A 73 6.47 -3.72 -2.83
CA GLY A 73 6.80 -2.78 -3.89
C GLY A 73 5.84 -1.59 -3.86
N THR A 74 4.73 -1.71 -4.57
CA THR A 74 3.67 -0.69 -4.59
C THR A 74 2.33 -1.36 -4.88
N PRO A 75 1.55 -1.76 -3.88
CA PRO A 75 0.26 -2.43 -4.08
C PRO A 75 -0.76 -1.62 -4.90
N SER A 76 -0.70 -0.30 -4.85
CA SER A 76 -1.52 0.60 -5.66
C SER A 76 -1.26 0.50 -7.19
N GLN A 77 -0.24 -0.25 -7.60
CA GLN A 77 0.01 -0.54 -9.01
C GLN A 77 -0.83 -1.70 -9.56
N LEU A 78 -1.51 -2.46 -8.70
CA LEU A 78 -2.41 -3.51 -9.14
C LEU A 78 -3.66 -2.92 -9.78
N SER A 79 -4.21 -3.64 -10.76
CA SER A 79 -5.52 -3.36 -11.31
C SER A 79 -6.61 -3.56 -10.25
N PHE A 80 -7.73 -2.87 -10.44
CA PHE A 80 -8.87 -3.00 -9.54
C PHE A 80 -9.40 -4.45 -9.49
N GLU A 81 -9.46 -5.10 -10.64
CA GLU A 81 -9.86 -6.50 -10.78
C GLU A 81 -8.94 -7.44 -10.00
N SER A 82 -7.64 -7.17 -10.01
CA SER A 82 -6.66 -7.93 -9.23
C SER A 82 -6.86 -7.77 -7.73
N LEU A 83 -7.12 -6.56 -7.27
CA LEU A 83 -7.42 -6.28 -5.86
C LEU A 83 -8.73 -6.96 -5.42
N GLN A 84 -9.79 -6.86 -6.23
CA GLN A 84 -11.05 -7.55 -5.96
C GLN A 84 -10.84 -9.07 -5.84
N LYS A 85 -10.09 -9.67 -6.74
CA LYS A 85 -9.79 -11.11 -6.70
C LYS A 85 -9.04 -11.51 -5.44
N ILE A 86 -8.04 -10.72 -5.02
CA ILE A 86 -7.29 -10.97 -3.78
C ILE A 86 -8.25 -10.95 -2.58
N PHE A 87 -9.10 -9.91 -2.44
CA PHE A 87 -10.02 -9.81 -1.31
C PHE A 87 -11.10 -10.88 -1.32
N GLN A 88 -11.61 -11.25 -2.49
CA GLN A 88 -12.56 -12.36 -2.61
C GLN A 88 -11.93 -13.69 -2.20
N THR A 89 -10.65 -13.92 -2.56
CA THR A 89 -9.92 -15.10 -2.10
C THR A 89 -9.68 -15.07 -0.59
N ILE A 90 -9.33 -13.91 -0.02
CA ILE A 90 -9.19 -13.75 1.43
C ILE A 90 -10.50 -14.10 2.14
N ASP A 91 -11.62 -13.62 1.64
CA ASP A 91 -12.93 -13.92 2.24
C ASP A 91 -13.28 -15.40 2.15
N ASN A 92 -13.11 -16.00 0.98
CA ASN A 92 -13.36 -17.43 0.78
C ASN A 92 -12.46 -18.30 1.67
N VAL A 93 -11.22 -17.87 1.88
CA VAL A 93 -10.20 -18.61 2.61
C VAL A 93 -10.25 -18.36 4.11
N TYR A 94 -10.40 -17.13 4.56
CA TYR A 94 -10.30 -16.72 5.97
C TYR A 94 -11.64 -16.28 6.59
N HIS A 95 -12.72 -16.25 5.80
CA HIS A 95 -14.08 -15.90 6.25
C HIS A 95 -14.16 -14.57 7.01
N ILE A 96 -13.59 -13.53 6.40
CA ILE A 96 -13.63 -12.18 6.98
C ILE A 96 -15.01 -11.53 6.91
N GLY A 97 -15.93 -12.13 6.14
CA GLY A 97 -17.31 -11.69 5.99
C GLY A 97 -17.39 -10.37 5.23
N LEU A 98 -17.07 -10.38 3.93
CA LEU A 98 -17.24 -9.19 3.09
C LEU A 98 -18.71 -8.82 2.96
N GLU A 99 -19.03 -7.58 3.31
CA GLU A 99 -20.36 -6.98 3.19
C GLU A 99 -20.33 -5.88 2.14
N TRP A 100 -21.13 -6.07 1.08
CA TRP A 100 -21.23 -5.13 -0.04
C TRP A 100 -22.48 -4.29 0.07
N ASP A 101 -22.33 -2.98 0.15
CA ASP A 101 -23.42 -2.02 -0.03
C ASP A 101 -23.42 -1.55 -1.49
N ILE A 102 -24.34 -2.11 -2.27
CA ILE A 102 -24.45 -1.82 -3.71
C ILE A 102 -24.93 -0.38 -3.95
N GLU A 103 -25.78 0.16 -3.07
CA GLU A 103 -26.37 1.51 -3.22
C GLU A 103 -25.29 2.58 -3.05
N ASN A 104 -24.41 2.40 -2.07
CA ASN A 104 -23.32 3.34 -1.74
C ASN A 104 -21.99 2.98 -2.40
N ASN A 105 -21.93 1.84 -3.11
CA ASN A 105 -20.72 1.28 -3.69
C ASN A 105 -19.56 1.19 -2.66
N THR A 106 -19.85 0.58 -1.50
CA THR A 106 -18.87 0.37 -0.43
C THR A 106 -18.75 -1.09 -0.06
N CYS A 107 -17.57 -1.48 0.44
CA CYS A 107 -17.29 -2.82 0.95
C CYS A 107 -16.67 -2.71 2.34
N THR A 108 -17.20 -3.50 3.27
CA THR A 108 -16.71 -3.61 4.66
C THR A 108 -16.53 -5.06 5.06
N THR A 109 -16.13 -5.32 6.29
CA THR A 109 -16.02 -6.66 6.87
C THR A 109 -16.96 -6.79 8.05
N ALA A 110 -17.57 -7.97 8.22
CA ALA A 110 -18.52 -8.27 9.31
C ALA A 110 -17.88 -8.11 10.72
N THR A 111 -16.57 -8.33 10.82
CA THR A 111 -15.80 -8.08 12.05
C THR A 111 -14.76 -6.98 11.79
N PRO A 112 -14.48 -6.12 12.78
CA PRO A 112 -13.47 -5.08 12.62
C PRO A 112 -12.08 -5.70 12.36
N ILE A 113 -11.56 -5.51 11.16
CA ILE A 113 -10.20 -5.91 10.74
C ILE A 113 -9.50 -4.67 10.21
N GLU A 114 -8.28 -4.38 10.65
CA GLU A 114 -7.46 -3.36 10.01
C GLU A 114 -6.91 -3.90 8.69
N ILE A 115 -7.28 -3.25 7.60
CA ILE A 115 -6.85 -3.63 6.25
C ILE A 115 -6.07 -2.47 5.66
N THR A 116 -4.74 -2.62 5.67
CA THR A 116 -3.80 -1.60 5.20
C THR A 116 -3.33 -1.90 3.79
N MET A 117 -3.21 -0.86 2.97
CA MET A 117 -2.54 -0.92 1.67
C MET A 117 -1.51 0.21 1.54
N GLU A 118 -0.31 -0.15 1.07
CA GLU A 118 0.72 0.82 0.70
C GLU A 118 0.42 1.46 -0.65
N CYS A 119 0.57 2.79 -0.72
CA CYS A 119 0.34 3.59 -1.92
C CYS A 119 1.45 4.62 -2.14
N ASN A 120 1.68 4.99 -3.39
CA ASN A 120 2.38 6.23 -3.69
C ASN A 120 1.36 7.37 -3.89
N PRO A 121 1.72 8.63 -3.57
CA PRO A 121 0.81 9.78 -3.74
C PRO A 121 0.27 9.91 -5.17
N ASP A 122 1.11 9.74 -6.17
CA ASP A 122 0.75 9.86 -7.59
C ASP A 122 -0.15 8.73 -8.12
N ASP A 123 -0.25 7.60 -7.41
CA ASP A 123 -1.19 6.53 -7.74
C ASP A 123 -2.61 6.83 -7.26
N ILE A 124 -2.78 7.73 -6.29
CA ILE A 124 -4.07 8.08 -5.69
C ILE A 124 -4.79 9.11 -6.59
N THR A 125 -5.23 8.65 -7.76
CA THR A 125 -6.11 9.42 -8.65
C THR A 125 -7.53 9.48 -8.11
N GLU A 126 -8.40 10.35 -8.68
CA GLU A 126 -9.82 10.36 -8.30
C GLU A 126 -10.47 9.00 -8.57
N GLU A 127 -10.17 8.37 -9.71
CA GLU A 127 -10.68 7.04 -10.08
C GLU A 127 -10.21 5.98 -9.07
N PHE A 128 -8.92 5.95 -8.77
CA PHE A 128 -8.36 5.00 -7.80
C PHE A 128 -9.00 5.17 -6.42
N ALA A 129 -9.12 6.41 -5.93
CA ALA A 129 -9.75 6.70 -4.65
C ALA A 129 -11.23 6.26 -4.62
N GLN A 130 -11.98 6.46 -5.70
CA GLN A 130 -13.36 5.96 -5.81
C GLN A 130 -13.43 4.43 -5.81
N ASN A 131 -12.50 3.77 -6.49
CA ASN A 131 -12.44 2.31 -6.51
C ASN A 131 -12.12 1.71 -5.13
N LEU A 132 -11.33 2.41 -4.29
CA LEU A 132 -11.05 1.97 -2.91
C LEU A 132 -12.32 1.79 -2.07
N ARG A 133 -13.38 2.56 -2.31
CA ARG A 133 -14.65 2.44 -1.58
C ARG A 133 -15.29 1.05 -1.71
N SER A 134 -15.12 0.43 -2.86
CA SER A 134 -15.64 -0.92 -3.14
C SER A 134 -14.67 -2.04 -2.77
N LEU A 135 -13.62 -1.73 -2.02
CA LEU A 135 -12.68 -2.68 -1.42
C LEU A 135 -12.75 -2.51 0.12
N PRO A 136 -12.50 -3.55 0.90
CA PRO A 136 -12.59 -3.48 2.36
C PRO A 136 -11.38 -2.78 3.01
N ILE A 137 -10.63 -2.00 2.23
CA ILE A 137 -9.45 -1.27 2.69
C ILE A 137 -9.91 -0.10 3.56
N ASN A 138 -9.41 -0.04 4.79
CA ASN A 138 -9.76 1.00 5.75
C ASN A 138 -8.56 1.79 6.29
N ARG A 139 -7.35 1.45 5.85
CA ARG A 139 -6.12 2.18 6.18
C ARG A 139 -5.21 2.28 4.96
N ILE A 140 -4.65 3.46 4.72
CA ILE A 140 -3.62 3.68 3.69
C ILE A 140 -2.30 4.05 4.36
N SER A 141 -1.20 3.42 3.92
CA SER A 141 0.17 3.85 4.22
C SER A 141 0.77 4.48 2.98
N MET A 142 1.09 5.77 3.04
CA MET A 142 1.48 6.56 1.87
C MET A 142 2.93 7.03 1.99
N GLY A 143 3.77 6.64 1.04
CA GLY A 143 5.17 7.03 1.00
C GLY A 143 5.37 8.44 0.45
N ALA A 144 5.28 9.48 1.27
CA ALA A 144 5.60 10.86 0.89
C ALA A 144 7.10 11.11 0.82
N GLN A 145 7.84 10.61 1.79
CA GLN A 145 9.29 10.70 1.98
C GLN A 145 9.77 12.10 2.40
N THR A 146 9.38 13.16 1.72
CA THR A 146 9.70 14.56 2.00
C THR A 146 8.73 15.47 1.24
N PHE A 147 8.61 16.72 1.66
CA PHE A 147 7.91 17.75 0.91
C PHE A 147 8.85 18.65 0.09
N SER A 148 10.10 18.25 -0.09
CA SER A 148 11.05 18.92 -0.98
C SER A 148 11.05 18.24 -2.36
N ASP A 149 10.58 18.93 -3.39
CA ASP A 149 10.60 18.42 -4.77
C ASP A 149 12.04 18.13 -5.28
N GLU A 150 13.04 18.82 -4.75
CA GLU A 150 14.44 18.55 -5.06
C GLU A 150 14.86 17.18 -4.54
N ARG A 151 14.53 16.87 -3.27
CA ARG A 151 14.80 15.57 -2.66
C ARG A 151 13.97 14.45 -3.27
N LEU A 152 12.72 14.71 -3.63
CA LEU A 152 11.89 13.74 -4.36
C LEU A 152 12.54 13.37 -5.70
N ARG A 153 13.02 14.33 -6.46
CA ARG A 153 13.78 14.09 -7.70
C ARG A 153 15.09 13.33 -7.44
N PHE A 154 15.81 13.68 -6.39
CA PHE A 154 17.03 12.96 -5.97
C PHE A 154 16.73 11.48 -5.68
N LEU A 155 15.64 11.18 -5.00
CA LEU A 155 15.19 9.81 -4.68
C LEU A 155 14.63 9.05 -5.90
N HIS A 156 14.49 9.69 -7.06
CA HIS A 156 13.75 9.18 -8.22
C HIS A 156 12.27 8.89 -7.92
N ARG A 157 11.65 9.70 -7.03
CA ARG A 157 10.20 9.66 -6.81
C ARG A 157 9.47 10.29 -7.99
N ARG A 158 8.26 9.80 -8.29
CA ARG A 158 7.45 10.27 -9.41
C ARG A 158 6.53 11.44 -9.02
N HIS A 159 6.11 11.46 -7.76
CA HIS A 159 5.21 12.48 -7.23
C HIS A 159 5.96 13.76 -6.82
N THR A 160 5.20 14.83 -6.71
CA THR A 160 5.58 16.13 -6.15
C THR A 160 5.05 16.29 -4.72
N ALA A 161 5.57 17.27 -3.99
CA ALA A 161 5.10 17.59 -2.65
C ALA A 161 3.58 17.90 -2.60
N ASP A 162 3.06 18.63 -3.59
CA ASP A 162 1.64 19.00 -3.64
C ASP A 162 0.72 17.82 -3.95
N GLU A 163 1.23 16.76 -4.58
CA GLU A 163 0.47 15.54 -4.83
C GLU A 163 0.21 14.76 -3.54
N VAL A 164 1.05 14.87 -2.51
CA VAL A 164 0.80 14.30 -1.18
C VAL A 164 -0.48 14.88 -0.57
N GLU A 165 -0.60 16.21 -0.55
CA GLU A 165 -1.80 16.89 -0.04
C GLU A 165 -3.05 16.55 -0.84
N THR A 166 -2.89 16.49 -2.16
CA THR A 166 -3.98 16.13 -3.08
C THR A 166 -4.46 14.71 -2.83
N ALA A 167 -3.53 13.77 -2.64
CA ALA A 167 -3.84 12.37 -2.33
C ALA A 167 -4.61 12.23 -1.01
N VAL A 168 -4.16 12.90 0.07
CA VAL A 168 -4.88 12.90 1.36
C VAL A 168 -6.30 13.44 1.19
N LYS A 169 -6.48 14.57 0.48
CA LYS A 169 -7.81 15.15 0.21
C LYS A 169 -8.72 14.18 -0.57
N ARG A 170 -8.18 13.43 -1.54
CA ARG A 170 -8.93 12.42 -2.30
C ARG A 170 -9.35 11.26 -1.42
N LEU A 171 -8.46 10.74 -0.58
CA LEU A 171 -8.76 9.67 0.37
C LEU A 171 -9.86 10.06 1.34
N ARG A 172 -9.79 11.25 1.95
CA ARG A 172 -10.82 11.76 2.86
C ARG A 172 -12.20 11.84 2.21
N LYS A 173 -12.28 12.25 0.94
CA LYS A 173 -13.55 12.27 0.18
C LYS A 173 -14.16 10.88 -0.03
N THR A 174 -13.38 9.82 0.10
CA THR A 174 -13.82 8.44 -0.05
C THR A 174 -13.98 7.70 1.27
N ASN A 175 -14.00 8.43 2.39
CA ASN A 175 -14.14 7.94 3.75
C ASN A 175 -12.97 7.06 4.24
N ILE A 176 -11.80 7.17 3.61
CA ILE A 176 -10.56 6.62 4.17
C ILE A 176 -10.02 7.65 5.18
N GLU A 177 -10.26 7.39 6.45
CA GLU A 177 -9.87 8.30 7.54
C GLU A 177 -8.57 7.86 8.22
N ASN A 178 -8.19 6.59 8.17
CA ASN A 178 -6.94 6.11 8.75
C ASN A 178 -5.80 6.19 7.72
N ILE A 179 -5.03 7.28 7.79
CA ILE A 179 -3.93 7.55 6.87
C ILE A 179 -2.62 7.61 7.65
N SER A 180 -1.67 6.77 7.24
CA SER A 180 -0.28 6.81 7.67
C SER A 180 0.56 7.45 6.57
N VAL A 181 1.48 8.34 6.92
CA VAL A 181 2.41 8.93 5.95
C VAL A 181 3.84 8.68 6.39
N ASP A 182 4.65 8.21 5.45
CA ASP A 182 6.06 7.93 5.69
C ASP A 182 6.89 9.16 5.33
N LEU A 183 7.72 9.61 6.28
CA LEU A 183 8.75 10.64 6.09
C LEU A 183 10.14 10.06 6.25
N MET A 184 11.07 10.64 5.53
CA MET A 184 12.47 10.27 5.55
C MET A 184 13.33 11.47 5.95
N PHE A 185 14.28 11.28 6.84
CA PHE A 185 15.24 12.29 7.26
C PHE A 185 16.67 11.83 7.05
N GLY A 186 17.63 12.74 7.18
CA GLY A 186 19.05 12.44 7.01
C GLY A 186 19.49 12.45 5.55
N PHE A 187 18.88 13.31 4.73
CA PHE A 187 19.34 13.56 3.37
C PHE A 187 20.69 14.29 3.38
N PRO A 188 21.52 14.14 2.33
CA PRO A 188 22.73 14.94 2.20
C PRO A 188 22.43 16.44 2.33
N ASN A 189 23.18 17.10 3.20
CA ASN A 189 23.04 18.54 3.50
C ASN A 189 21.68 18.97 4.07
N GLU A 190 20.89 18.07 4.60
CA GLU A 190 19.64 18.40 5.26
C GLU A 190 19.87 19.23 6.53
N THR A 191 19.15 20.31 6.65
CA THR A 191 19.14 21.13 7.87
C THR A 191 18.01 20.72 8.81
N LEU A 192 18.13 21.09 10.08
CA LEU A 192 17.07 20.85 11.06
C LEU A 192 15.79 21.64 10.71
N GLU A 193 15.96 22.82 10.14
CA GLU A 193 14.87 23.68 9.70
C GLU A 193 14.05 23.02 8.59
N GLU A 194 14.70 22.47 7.58
CA GLU A 194 14.03 21.74 6.48
C GLU A 194 13.29 20.49 6.99
N TRP A 195 13.88 19.74 7.93
CA TRP A 195 13.18 18.61 8.56
C TRP A 195 11.96 19.06 9.36
N LYS A 196 12.03 20.20 10.06
CA LYS A 196 10.87 20.77 10.75
C LYS A 196 9.78 21.19 9.77
N GLU A 197 10.13 21.80 8.65
CA GLU A 197 9.17 22.16 7.59
C GLU A 197 8.44 20.93 7.04
N ASP A 198 9.13 19.82 6.81
CA ASP A 198 8.52 18.56 6.39
C ASP A 198 7.52 18.06 7.45
N ILE A 199 7.87 18.10 8.74
CA ILE A 199 6.97 17.70 9.83
C ILE A 199 5.77 18.66 9.93
N GLU A 200 5.98 19.96 9.87
CA GLU A 200 4.90 20.96 9.96
C GLU A 200 3.90 20.83 8.82
N ARG A 201 4.39 20.62 7.58
CA ARG A 201 3.52 20.36 6.43
C ARG A 201 2.72 19.07 6.62
N LEU A 202 3.36 18.03 7.14
CA LEU A 202 2.68 16.77 7.41
C LEU A 202 1.60 16.90 8.48
N LEU A 203 1.89 17.57 9.59
CA LEU A 203 0.92 17.80 10.67
C LEU A 203 -0.28 18.63 10.21
N ALA A 204 -0.08 19.54 9.25
CA ALA A 204 -1.16 20.32 8.67
C ALA A 204 -2.17 19.48 7.85
N LEU A 205 -1.83 18.23 7.49
CA LEU A 205 -2.71 17.32 6.78
C LEU A 205 -3.70 16.57 7.68
N ASP A 206 -3.58 16.72 9.00
CA ASP A 206 -4.46 16.08 10.01
C ASP A 206 -4.58 14.55 9.79
N ILE A 207 -3.42 13.90 9.73
CA ILE A 207 -3.31 12.45 9.53
C ILE A 207 -3.16 11.71 10.86
N GLU A 208 -3.51 10.41 10.88
CA GLU A 208 -3.58 9.61 12.10
C GLU A 208 -2.23 9.03 12.53
N HIS A 209 -1.30 8.82 11.57
CA HIS A 209 -0.03 8.17 11.88
C HIS A 209 1.11 8.71 11.02
N ILE A 210 2.29 8.81 11.61
CA ILE A 210 3.55 9.19 10.96
C ILE A 210 4.56 8.07 11.16
N SER A 211 5.16 7.58 10.07
CA SER A 211 6.36 6.75 10.11
C SER A 211 7.55 7.60 9.72
N ALA A 212 8.51 7.80 10.62
CA ALA A 212 9.71 8.56 10.31
C ALA A 212 10.96 7.67 10.42
N TYR A 213 11.78 7.64 9.38
CA TYR A 213 13.00 6.83 9.33
C TYR A 213 14.14 7.55 8.59
N SER A 214 15.37 7.21 8.95
CA SER A 214 16.54 7.79 8.29
C SER A 214 16.74 7.24 6.87
N LEU A 215 17.22 8.08 5.95
CA LEU A 215 17.70 7.61 4.66
C LEU A 215 18.89 6.67 4.88
N MET A 216 18.73 5.42 4.49
CA MET A 216 19.76 4.39 4.62
C MET A 216 20.45 4.14 3.29
N TYR A 217 21.78 3.94 3.35
CA TYR A 217 22.60 3.57 2.21
C TYR A 217 22.77 2.05 2.20
N GLU A 218 21.78 1.36 1.63
CA GLU A 218 21.77 -0.10 1.59
C GLU A 218 22.61 -0.65 0.44
N GLU A 219 23.44 -1.65 0.74
CA GLU A 219 24.27 -2.33 -0.26
C GLU A 219 23.39 -2.90 -1.39
N GLY A 220 23.84 -2.73 -2.62
CA GLY A 220 23.11 -3.16 -3.82
C GLY A 220 22.14 -2.12 -4.38
N THR A 221 21.86 -1.03 -3.67
CA THR A 221 21.06 0.09 -4.19
C THR A 221 21.90 1.06 -5.04
N PRO A 222 21.29 1.80 -5.99
CA PRO A 222 21.99 2.85 -6.72
C PRO A 222 22.55 3.95 -5.82
N LEU A 223 21.87 4.28 -4.71
CA LEU A 223 22.29 5.29 -3.75
C LEU A 223 23.59 4.91 -3.02
N TYR A 224 23.86 3.61 -2.83
CA TYR A 224 25.06 3.11 -2.17
C TYR A 224 26.33 3.25 -3.04
N ARG A 225 26.20 3.31 -4.37
CA ARG A 225 27.29 3.36 -5.35
C ARG A 225 27.82 4.76 -5.59
#